data_e0c05e7281725a57b790727df5a1ec7c
#
_entry.id   e0c05e7281725a57b790727df5a1ec7c
#
_cell.length_a   1.000
_cell.length_b   1.000
_cell.length_c   1.000
_cell.angle_alpha   90.00
_cell.angle_beta   90.00
_cell.angle_gamma   90.00
#
_symmetry.space_group_name_H-M   'P 1'
#
loop_
_entity.id
_entity.type
_entity.pdbx_description
1 polymer ?
#
loop_
_entity_poly.entity_id
_entity_poly.type
_entity_poly.pdbx_seq_one_letter_code
_entity_poly.pdbx_strand_id
1 'polypeptide(L)'
;IQPDEDGLLKVRRAPTGMMMIKREVFERLMTAPYPHRVKPYKDVKDTKNMFGFFDVMTMKSGHRLGEDFAFCERVQAASREVWVLCTANMRHEGAAKFTGNFQEQIKTIALLRKKDDLKGGIKEMEEKGIPWTVKKH
;
A
#
# COMPACT_ATOMS: atom_id res chain seq x y z
N ILE A 1 10.16 -6.73 11.93
CA ILE A 1 9.02 -5.80 11.78
C ILE A 1 7.80 -6.55 12.27
N GLN A 2 7.14 -6.05 13.32
CA GLN A 2 5.92 -6.66 13.87
C GLN A 2 4.84 -5.59 14.00
N PRO A 3 3.56 -5.95 13.77
CA PRO A 3 2.43 -5.08 14.09
C PRO A 3 2.40 -4.77 15.59
N ASP A 4 1.76 -3.66 15.95
CA ASP A 4 1.44 -3.32 17.33
C ASP A 4 0.32 -4.22 17.90
N GLU A 5 -0.11 -3.94 19.13
CA GLU A 5 -1.16 -4.67 19.84
C GLU A 5 -2.54 -4.58 19.16
N ASP A 6 -2.79 -3.53 18.39
CA ASP A 6 -4.01 -3.37 17.58
C ASP A 6 -3.89 -4.03 16.20
N GLY A 7 -2.77 -4.67 15.89
CA GLY A 7 -2.50 -5.30 14.61
C GLY A 7 -2.13 -4.32 13.49
N LEU A 8 -1.76 -3.09 13.85
CA LEU A 8 -1.36 -2.04 12.92
C LEU A 8 0.16 -2.04 12.71
N LEU A 9 0.56 -1.87 11.47
CA LEU A 9 1.96 -1.74 11.08
C LEU A 9 2.17 -0.44 10.33
N LYS A 10 3.05 0.42 10.85
CA LYS A 10 3.48 1.63 10.15
C LYS A 10 4.32 1.26 8.93
N VAL A 11 3.94 1.78 7.78
CA VAL A 11 4.60 1.49 6.50
C VAL A 11 4.89 2.78 5.74
N ARG A 12 5.83 2.69 4.81
CA ARG A 12 6.09 3.81 3.90
C ARG A 12 5.04 3.88 2.79
N ARG A 13 4.61 2.76 2.26
CA ARG A 13 3.65 2.68 1.17
C ARG A 13 2.75 1.47 1.35
N ALA A 14 1.51 1.60 0.95
CA ALA A 14 0.54 0.53 0.93
C ALA A 14 -0.25 0.57 -0.38
N PRO A 15 -0.62 -0.58 -0.96
CA PRO A 15 -1.55 -0.64 -2.07
C PRO A 15 -2.97 -0.28 -1.60
N THR A 16 -3.80 0.25 -2.50
CA THR A 16 -5.14 0.75 -2.20
C THR A 16 -6.27 -0.25 -2.45
N GLY A 17 -6.05 -1.53 -2.26
CA GLY A 17 -7.14 -2.51 -2.37
C GLY A 17 -8.34 -2.16 -1.48
N MET A 18 -8.07 -1.64 -0.28
CA MET A 18 -9.02 -0.96 0.60
C MET A 18 -8.25 0.04 1.45
N MET A 19 -8.63 1.30 1.39
CA MET A 19 -7.96 2.37 2.13
C MET A 19 -8.98 3.24 2.87
N MET A 20 -8.76 3.44 4.16
CA MET A 20 -9.50 4.41 4.97
C MET A 20 -8.64 5.64 5.16
N ILE A 21 -9.15 6.81 4.78
CA ILE A 21 -8.41 8.06 4.84
C ILE A 21 -9.21 9.06 5.67
N LYS A 22 -8.58 9.60 6.69
CA LYS A 22 -9.18 10.70 7.45
C LYS A 22 -9.32 11.94 6.58
N ARG A 23 -10.45 12.62 6.66
CA ARG A 23 -10.72 13.85 5.89
C ARG A 23 -9.62 14.90 6.07
N GLU A 24 -9.13 15.06 7.29
CA GLU A 24 -8.04 16.00 7.60
C GLU A 24 -6.76 15.79 6.78
N VAL A 25 -6.53 14.56 6.27
CA VAL A 25 -5.38 14.26 5.41
C VAL A 25 -5.53 14.99 4.07
N PHE A 26 -6.71 14.95 3.47
CA PHE A 26 -6.97 15.70 2.23
C PHE A 26 -6.84 17.21 2.43
N GLU A 27 -7.43 17.74 3.51
CA GLU A 27 -7.32 19.14 3.88
C GLU A 27 -5.87 19.57 4.07
N ARG A 28 -5.08 18.73 4.74
CA ARG A 28 -3.64 18.95 4.91
C ARG A 28 -2.89 18.94 3.60
N LEU A 29 -3.17 18.00 2.70
CA LEU A 29 -2.53 17.92 1.38
C LEU A 29 -2.83 19.15 0.50
N MET A 30 -4.03 19.73 0.62
CA MET A 30 -4.39 20.96 -0.08
C MET A 30 -3.67 22.20 0.47
N THR A 31 -3.34 22.23 1.76
CA THR A 31 -2.76 23.38 2.46
C THR A 31 -1.28 23.21 2.78
N ALA A 32 -0.69 22.03 2.56
CA ALA A 32 0.71 21.73 2.85
C ALA A 32 1.65 22.72 2.15
N PRO A 33 2.83 23.00 2.74
CA PRO A 33 3.84 23.84 2.11
C PRO A 33 4.27 23.23 0.76
N TYR A 34 4.59 24.12 -0.22
CA TYR A 34 5.24 23.70 -1.46
C TYR A 34 6.56 22.95 -1.13
N PRO A 35 6.93 21.85 -1.83
CA PRO A 35 6.32 21.30 -3.06
C PRO A 35 5.26 20.21 -2.82
N HIS A 36 4.83 19.98 -1.61
CA HIS A 36 3.95 18.84 -1.24
C HIS A 36 2.46 19.14 -1.41
N ARG A 37 2.14 20.42 -1.67
CA ARG A 37 0.76 20.86 -1.87
C ARG A 37 0.18 20.27 -3.16
N VAL A 38 -0.94 19.58 -3.03
CA VAL A 38 -1.73 19.15 -4.17
C VAL A 38 -2.51 20.37 -4.72
N LYS A 39 -2.35 20.65 -6.01
CA LYS A 39 -3.02 21.76 -6.68
C LYS A 39 -4.33 21.30 -7.32
N PRO A 40 -5.34 22.19 -7.43
CA PRO A 40 -6.53 21.87 -8.20
C PRO A 40 -6.17 21.76 -9.70
N TYR A 41 -6.90 20.93 -10.42
CA TYR A 41 -6.82 20.88 -11.87
C TYR A 41 -7.28 22.21 -12.48
N LYS A 42 -6.58 22.68 -13.52
CA LYS A 42 -6.85 23.98 -14.15
C LYS A 42 -7.66 23.86 -15.45
N ASP A 43 -7.60 22.71 -16.09
CA ASP A 43 -8.00 22.55 -17.48
C ASP A 43 -9.43 22.06 -17.70
N VAL A 44 -10.19 21.89 -16.62
CA VAL A 44 -11.57 21.42 -16.70
C VAL A 44 -12.51 22.46 -16.08
N LYS A 45 -13.55 22.86 -16.79
CA LYS A 45 -14.60 23.76 -16.26
C LYS A 45 -15.18 23.14 -14.98
N ASP A 46 -15.39 23.97 -13.96
CA ASP A 46 -15.97 23.58 -12.66
C ASP A 46 -15.11 22.70 -11.73
N THR A 47 -13.79 22.66 -11.94
CA THR A 47 -12.87 21.82 -11.12
C THR A 47 -12.23 22.52 -9.93
N LYS A 48 -12.82 23.63 -9.45
CA LYS A 48 -12.27 24.36 -8.29
C LYS A 48 -11.99 23.46 -7.07
N ASN A 49 -12.68 22.33 -6.98
CA ASN A 49 -12.59 21.36 -5.90
C ASN A 49 -12.01 19.99 -6.32
N MET A 50 -11.50 19.88 -7.55
CA MET A 50 -10.86 18.64 -8.00
C MET A 50 -9.34 18.76 -7.85
N PHE A 51 -8.77 17.83 -7.06
CA PHE A 51 -7.36 17.78 -6.73
C PHE A 51 -6.77 16.43 -7.13
N GLY A 52 -5.57 16.42 -7.69
CA GLY A 52 -4.85 15.21 -8.08
C GLY A 52 -4.20 14.47 -6.92
N PHE A 53 -4.97 14.11 -5.90
CA PHE A 53 -4.45 13.40 -4.73
C PHE A 53 -3.78 12.08 -5.10
N PHE A 54 -4.32 11.39 -6.10
CA PHE A 54 -3.88 10.08 -6.58
C PHE A 54 -3.14 10.14 -7.92
N ASP A 55 -2.70 11.32 -8.36
CA ASP A 55 -1.90 11.43 -9.57
C ASP A 55 -0.59 10.66 -9.42
N VAL A 56 -0.19 9.96 -10.46
CA VAL A 56 1.11 9.29 -10.55
C VAL A 56 2.25 10.30 -10.32
N MET A 57 3.36 9.83 -9.80
CA MET A 57 4.50 10.66 -9.46
C MET A 57 5.79 10.06 -9.98
N THR A 58 6.68 10.91 -10.52
CA THR A 58 8.06 10.52 -10.77
C THR A 58 8.96 11.07 -9.68
N MET A 59 9.67 10.18 -9.01
CA MET A 59 10.63 10.51 -7.95
C MET A 59 11.88 11.17 -8.56
N LYS A 60 12.65 11.89 -7.73
CA LYS A 60 13.96 12.46 -8.15
C LYS A 60 14.94 11.40 -8.67
N SER A 61 14.81 10.16 -8.21
CA SER A 61 15.58 9.00 -8.67
C SER A 61 15.17 8.45 -10.04
N GLY A 62 14.16 9.05 -10.68
CA GLY A 62 13.60 8.58 -11.94
C GLY A 62 12.54 7.49 -11.82
N HIS A 63 12.32 6.91 -10.63
CA HIS A 63 11.28 5.91 -10.43
C HIS A 63 9.89 6.52 -10.52
N ARG A 64 9.03 5.90 -11.33
CA ARG A 64 7.62 6.26 -11.44
C ARG A 64 6.80 5.46 -10.42
N LEU A 65 5.99 6.16 -9.63
CA LEU A 65 5.07 5.58 -8.66
C LEU A 65 3.66 5.58 -9.24
N GLY A 66 2.96 4.46 -9.07
CA GLY A 66 1.52 4.39 -9.30
C GLY A 66 0.74 5.26 -8.30
N GLU A 67 -0.56 5.38 -8.51
CA GLU A 67 -1.47 6.29 -7.81
C GLU A 67 -1.44 6.11 -6.29
N ASP A 68 -1.50 4.88 -5.81
CA ASP A 68 -1.53 4.53 -4.39
C ASP A 68 -0.21 4.87 -3.70
N PHE A 69 0.92 4.48 -4.28
CA PHE A 69 2.23 4.79 -3.72
C PHE A 69 2.55 6.28 -3.80
N ALA A 70 2.12 6.95 -4.87
CA ALA A 70 2.24 8.39 -5.00
C ALA A 70 1.43 9.13 -3.93
N PHE A 71 0.22 8.66 -3.62
CA PHE A 71 -0.59 9.18 -2.52
C PHE A 71 0.12 9.01 -1.17
N CYS A 72 0.65 7.81 -0.88
CA CYS A 72 1.40 7.56 0.35
C CYS A 72 2.61 8.48 0.52
N GLU A 73 3.36 8.75 -0.56
CA GLU A 73 4.49 9.70 -0.51
C GLU A 73 4.03 11.13 -0.20
N ARG A 74 2.89 11.58 -0.78
CA ARG A 74 2.30 12.89 -0.46
C ARG A 74 1.90 12.99 1.00
N VAL A 75 1.25 11.94 1.53
CA VAL A 75 0.83 11.86 2.94
C VAL A 75 2.03 12.02 3.87
N GLN A 76 3.11 11.30 3.61
CA GLN A 76 4.32 11.38 4.44
C GLN A 76 5.02 12.75 4.29
N ALA A 77 5.08 13.28 3.08
CA ALA A 77 5.62 14.63 2.84
C ALA A 77 4.84 15.72 3.58
N ALA A 78 3.55 15.49 3.85
CA ALA A 78 2.71 16.36 4.68
C ALA A 78 2.79 16.04 6.19
N SER A 79 3.80 15.26 6.61
CA SER A 79 4.03 14.84 8.01
C SER A 79 2.85 14.05 8.59
N ARG A 80 2.31 13.14 7.79
CA ARG A 80 1.30 12.16 8.19
C ARG A 80 1.83 10.75 7.97
N GLU A 81 1.17 9.78 8.57
CA GLU A 81 1.61 8.39 8.59
C GLU A 81 0.67 7.50 7.78
N VAL A 82 1.21 6.40 7.27
CA VAL A 82 0.49 5.35 6.59
C VAL A 82 0.62 4.08 7.43
N TRP A 83 -0.52 3.44 7.69
CA TRP A 83 -0.60 2.23 8.50
C TRP A 83 -1.33 1.13 7.75
N VAL A 84 -0.95 -0.12 7.96
CA VAL A 84 -1.60 -1.31 7.43
C VAL A 84 -2.19 -2.11 8.57
N LEU A 85 -3.48 -2.44 8.49
CA LEU A 85 -4.12 -3.39 9.39
C LEU A 85 -3.76 -4.80 8.95
N CYS A 86 -2.83 -5.43 9.66
CA CYS A 86 -2.26 -6.72 9.28
C CYS A 86 -3.19 -7.91 9.53
N THR A 87 -4.15 -7.74 10.44
CA THR A 87 -5.10 -8.80 10.85
C THR A 87 -6.29 -8.94 9.90
N ALA A 88 -6.48 -8.00 8.97
CA ALA A 88 -7.58 -8.05 8.02
C ALA A 88 -7.41 -9.20 7.01
N ASN A 89 -8.45 -10.01 6.87
CA ASN A 89 -8.56 -11.00 5.80
C ASN A 89 -9.14 -10.31 4.57
N MET A 90 -8.38 -10.29 3.48
CA MET A 90 -8.78 -9.67 2.23
C MET A 90 -9.10 -10.73 1.19
N ARG A 91 -10.18 -10.51 0.44
CA ARG A 91 -10.56 -11.33 -0.71
C ARG A 91 -10.79 -10.43 -1.91
N HIS A 92 -10.10 -10.73 -2.98
CA HIS A 92 -10.29 -10.08 -4.27
C HIS A 92 -10.92 -11.08 -5.24
N GLU A 93 -12.06 -10.73 -5.83
CA GLU A 93 -12.78 -11.57 -6.77
C GLU A 93 -12.79 -10.94 -8.17
N GLY A 94 -12.54 -11.77 -9.16
CA GLY A 94 -12.56 -11.41 -10.58
C GLY A 94 -12.54 -12.70 -11.40
N ALA A 95 -11.84 -12.72 -12.54
CA ALA A 95 -11.60 -13.95 -13.32
C ALA A 95 -10.82 -15.01 -12.52
N ALA A 96 -10.09 -14.58 -11.49
CA ALA A 96 -9.46 -15.42 -10.47
C ALA A 96 -9.81 -14.89 -9.07
N LYS A 97 -9.86 -15.79 -8.08
CA LYS A 97 -10.06 -15.42 -6.67
C LYS A 97 -8.71 -15.39 -5.97
N PHE A 98 -8.40 -14.27 -5.34
CA PHE A 98 -7.22 -14.10 -4.51
C PHE A 98 -7.69 -13.91 -3.07
N THR A 99 -7.16 -14.71 -2.16
CA THR A 99 -7.39 -14.54 -0.71
C THR A 99 -6.04 -14.41 -0.04
N GLY A 100 -5.94 -13.56 0.96
CA GLY A 100 -4.70 -13.37 1.68
C GLY A 100 -4.90 -12.66 3.00
N ASN A 101 -3.94 -12.88 3.88
CA ASN A 101 -3.78 -12.20 5.14
C ASN A 101 -2.37 -11.66 5.22
N PHE A 102 -2.21 -10.37 5.43
CA PHE A 102 -0.90 -9.72 5.38
C PHE A 102 0.02 -10.20 6.51
N GLN A 103 -0.53 -10.54 7.67
CA GLN A 103 0.23 -11.08 8.79
C GLN A 103 0.89 -12.43 8.44
N GLU A 104 0.18 -13.30 7.74
CA GLU A 104 0.73 -14.58 7.27
C GLU A 104 1.80 -14.37 6.20
N GLN A 105 1.64 -13.38 5.32
CA GLN A 105 2.65 -13.01 4.35
C GLN A 105 3.94 -12.51 5.01
N ILE A 106 3.84 -11.69 6.07
CA ILE A 106 5.01 -11.24 6.83
C ILE A 106 5.75 -12.43 7.44
N LYS A 107 5.04 -13.36 8.07
CA LYS A 107 5.64 -14.59 8.64
C LYS A 107 6.38 -15.39 7.57
N THR A 108 5.77 -15.57 6.41
CA THR A 108 6.34 -16.27 5.28
C THR A 108 7.62 -15.59 4.78
N ILE A 109 7.59 -14.26 4.59
CA ILE A 109 8.77 -13.49 4.17
C ILE A 109 9.90 -13.59 5.21
N ALA A 110 9.56 -13.57 6.50
CA ALA A 110 10.53 -13.71 7.57
C ALA A 110 11.20 -15.10 7.57
N LEU A 111 10.45 -16.17 7.29
CA LEU A 111 10.98 -17.52 7.13
C LEU A 111 11.92 -17.63 5.93
N LEU A 112 11.52 -17.07 4.78
CA LEU A 112 12.34 -17.06 3.55
C LEU A 112 13.66 -16.34 3.77
N ARG A 113 13.67 -15.19 4.45
CA ARG A 113 14.88 -14.41 4.77
C ARG A 113 15.83 -15.14 5.72
N LYS A 114 15.33 -15.99 6.61
CA LYS A 114 16.15 -16.77 7.55
C LYS A 114 16.95 -17.89 6.87
N LYS A 115 16.53 -18.32 5.68
CA LYS A 115 17.12 -19.47 5.00
C LYS A 115 18.14 -19.12 3.91
N ASP A 116 18.31 -17.84 3.55
CA ASP A 116 19.18 -17.37 2.45
C ASP A 116 19.01 -18.11 1.11
N ASP A 117 18.03 -19.01 1.02
CA ASP A 117 17.74 -19.82 -0.16
C ASP A 117 16.25 -19.73 -0.52
N LEU A 118 15.95 -18.90 -1.50
CA LEU A 118 14.60 -18.75 -2.05
C LEU A 118 13.98 -20.07 -2.54
N LYS A 119 14.81 -20.97 -3.10
CA LYS A 119 14.36 -22.27 -3.59
C LYS A 119 13.98 -23.21 -2.44
N GLY A 120 14.80 -23.25 -1.40
CA GLY A 120 14.50 -24.02 -0.19
C GLY A 120 13.25 -23.50 0.52
N GLY A 121 13.06 -22.18 0.57
CA GLY A 121 11.89 -21.55 1.15
C GLY A 121 10.60 -21.88 0.43
N ILE A 122 10.59 -21.87 -0.90
CA ILE A 122 9.41 -22.25 -1.71
C ILE A 122 9.04 -23.70 -1.45
N LYS A 123 10.02 -24.59 -1.47
CA LYS A 123 9.79 -26.03 -1.20
C LYS A 123 9.20 -26.27 0.19
N GLU A 124 9.70 -25.57 1.20
CA GLU A 124 9.14 -25.67 2.56
C GLU A 124 7.70 -25.10 2.69
N MET A 125 7.37 -24.08 1.91
CA MET A 125 5.99 -23.56 1.85
C MET A 125 5.05 -24.60 1.24
N GLU A 126 5.47 -25.26 0.17
CA GLU A 126 4.72 -26.34 -0.48
C GLU A 126 4.53 -27.53 0.48
N GLU A 127 5.59 -27.97 1.16
CA GLU A 127 5.54 -29.05 2.16
C GLU A 127 4.65 -28.72 3.38
N LYS A 128 4.56 -27.46 3.77
CA LYS A 128 3.70 -27.00 4.88
C LYS A 128 2.29 -26.63 4.45
N GLY A 129 1.95 -26.80 3.19
CA GLY A 129 0.60 -26.51 2.67
C GLY A 129 0.21 -25.05 2.75
N ILE A 130 1.19 -24.12 2.78
CA ILE A 130 0.94 -22.68 2.80
C ILE A 130 0.55 -22.26 1.38
N PRO A 131 -0.74 -21.93 1.11
CA PRO A 131 -1.19 -21.66 -0.24
C PRO A 131 -0.67 -20.29 -0.71
N TRP A 132 0.23 -20.29 -1.68
CA TRP A 132 0.61 -19.08 -2.42
C TRP A 132 0.12 -19.12 -3.88
N THR A 133 -0.61 -20.15 -4.24
CA THR A 133 -1.08 -20.38 -5.60
C THR A 133 -2.41 -19.71 -5.88
N VAL A 134 -2.47 -19.08 -7.06
CA VAL A 134 -3.73 -18.65 -7.69
C VAL A 134 -4.59 -19.90 -7.93
N LYS A 135 -5.66 -20.09 -7.17
CA LYS A 135 -6.67 -21.09 -7.54
C LYS A 135 -7.42 -20.56 -8.75
N LYS A 136 -7.09 -21.07 -9.95
CA LYS A 136 -7.94 -20.91 -11.12
C LYS A 136 -9.23 -21.68 -10.86
N HIS A 137 -10.35 -21.03 -10.90
CA HIS A 137 -11.68 -21.64 -10.95
C HIS A 137 -12.13 -21.77 -12.39
#